data_d8b21ff94ea6b09b74a71267078f6564
#
_entry.id   d8b21ff94ea6b09b74a71267078f6564
#
_cell.length_a   1.000
_cell.length_b   1.000
_cell.length_c   1.000
_cell.angle_alpha   90.00
_cell.angle_beta   90.00
_cell.angle_gamma   90.00
#
_symmetry.space_group_name_H-M   'P 1'
#
loop_
_entity.id
_entity.type
_entity.pdbx_description
1 polymer ?
#
loop_
_entity_poly.entity_id
_entity_poly.type
_entity_poly.pdbx_seq_one_letter_code
_entity_poly.pdbx_strand_id
1 'polypeptide(L)'
;MTTFADGQEERYVIADQRGFTWARCRTDIAPLFTRHVTWRALAAGDIKSKYRRTLLGPWWITATNAFTALIMGLVAGRFLGADMKTYLPHFMVSMTIWNFISSSLNEACYTMINAGGMIKAVDMPPLIHVMRMVQRNFVIFLHNAAVIPLIWLVYPWPVGLQSLLLPFGLLIVYASVVGGSVVVSMICVRYRDVPPLMASLLQLLFFVSPIIWVPSQIKGGELFVELNPVAYLLAITRDPIMGIAPHLQSWGGSIGVAAVAFVAMAYVYTRYHSRVVYWS
;
A
#
# COMPACT_ATOMS: atom_id res chain seq x y z
N MET A 1 20.27 34.06 -23.33
CA MET A 1 19.62 33.35 -22.21
C MET A 1 18.71 32.23 -22.75
N THR A 2 19.13 31.48 -23.77
CA THR A 2 18.31 30.52 -24.54
C THR A 2 18.99 29.16 -24.82
N THR A 3 20.16 28.92 -24.24
CA THR A 3 20.94 27.68 -24.56
C THR A 3 20.76 26.52 -23.59
N PHE A 4 20.05 26.68 -22.46
CA PHE A 4 19.84 25.60 -21.50
C PHE A 4 18.59 24.76 -21.76
N ALA A 5 17.60 25.27 -22.48
CA ALA A 5 16.37 24.54 -22.82
C ALA A 5 16.56 23.52 -23.93
N ASP A 6 17.35 23.88 -24.95
CA ASP A 6 17.54 23.09 -26.18
C ASP A 6 18.27 21.76 -25.94
N GLY A 7 19.28 21.75 -25.08
CA GLY A 7 20.05 20.53 -24.76
C GLY A 7 19.32 19.50 -23.88
N GLN A 8 18.26 19.91 -23.16
CA GLN A 8 17.43 18.97 -22.41
C GLN A 8 16.34 18.36 -23.29
N GLU A 9 15.72 19.14 -24.16
CA GLU A 9 14.74 18.62 -25.14
C GLU A 9 15.37 17.59 -26.07
N GLU A 10 16.59 17.84 -26.59
CA GLU A 10 17.31 16.85 -27.39
C GLU A 10 17.60 15.55 -26.63
N ARG A 11 17.97 15.62 -25.35
CA ARG A 11 18.16 14.40 -24.52
C ARG A 11 16.88 13.59 -24.36
N TYR A 12 15.74 14.23 -24.20
CA TYR A 12 14.45 13.55 -24.06
C TYR A 12 13.95 12.98 -25.40
N VAL A 13 14.13 13.69 -26.51
CA VAL A 13 13.78 13.23 -27.86
C VAL A 13 14.63 12.01 -28.27
N ILE A 14 15.93 12.02 -27.98
CA ILE A 14 16.84 10.88 -28.20
C ILE A 14 16.47 9.68 -27.30
N ALA A 15 15.95 9.94 -26.10
CA ALA A 15 15.50 8.88 -25.19
C ALA A 15 14.23 8.16 -25.70
N ASP A 16 13.33 8.86 -26.38
CA ASP A 16 12.07 8.28 -26.92
C ASP A 16 12.31 7.41 -28.18
N GLN A 17 13.36 7.66 -28.92
CA GLN A 17 13.72 6.89 -30.13
C GLN A 17 14.43 5.56 -29.85
N ARG A 18 14.96 5.35 -28.63
CA ARG A 18 15.62 4.11 -28.24
C ARG A 18 14.60 3.17 -27.61
N GLY A 19 14.02 2.27 -28.39
CA GLY A 19 13.04 1.28 -27.97
C GLY A 19 13.39 0.52 -26.69
N PHE A 20 12.44 -0.29 -26.23
CA PHE A 20 12.48 -1.22 -25.11
C PHE A 20 13.89 -1.80 -24.86
N THR A 21 14.50 -1.49 -23.72
CA THR A 21 15.76 -2.12 -23.32
C THR A 21 15.70 -2.47 -21.82
N TRP A 22 15.74 -3.75 -21.50
CA TRP A 22 15.89 -4.28 -20.13
C TRP A 22 17.07 -3.63 -19.37
N ALA A 23 18.10 -3.20 -20.09
CA ALA A 23 19.23 -2.48 -19.52
C ALA A 23 18.82 -1.21 -18.78
N ARG A 24 17.82 -0.43 -19.30
CA ARG A 24 17.32 0.78 -18.66
C ARG A 24 16.47 0.50 -17.42
N CYS A 25 15.67 -0.57 -17.44
CA CYS A 25 14.97 -1.00 -16.23
C CYS A 25 15.95 -1.27 -15.09
N ARG A 26 17.09 -1.89 -15.39
CA ARG A 26 18.15 -2.15 -14.38
C ARG A 26 18.80 -0.84 -13.89
N THR A 27 19.02 0.16 -14.75
CA THR A 27 19.58 1.46 -14.34
C THR A 27 18.63 2.26 -13.45
N ASP A 28 17.31 2.10 -13.59
CA ASP A 28 16.33 2.81 -12.78
C ASP A 28 15.97 2.05 -11.49
N ILE A 29 16.08 0.71 -11.50
CA ILE A 29 15.86 -0.13 -10.32
C ILE A 29 17.08 -0.13 -9.40
N ALA A 30 18.30 -0.13 -9.93
CA ALA A 30 19.52 -0.10 -9.12
C ALA A 30 19.56 1.05 -8.10
N PRO A 31 19.16 2.30 -8.44
CA PRO A 31 19.07 3.41 -7.50
C PRO A 31 18.09 3.20 -6.34
N LEU A 32 17.08 2.34 -6.47
CA LEU A 32 16.19 2.01 -5.36
C LEU A 32 16.96 1.35 -4.21
N PHE A 33 17.94 0.54 -4.53
CA PHE A 33 18.79 -0.16 -3.56
C PHE A 33 20.02 0.67 -3.17
N THR A 34 20.69 1.30 -4.12
CA THR A 34 21.91 2.09 -3.84
C THR A 34 21.62 3.43 -3.18
N ARG A 35 20.49 4.06 -3.50
CA ARG A 35 20.05 5.33 -2.90
C ARG A 35 18.96 5.13 -1.83
N HIS A 36 18.94 3.97 -1.15
CA HIS A 36 17.94 3.67 -0.12
C HIS A 36 17.91 4.68 1.02
N VAL A 37 19.07 5.27 1.37
CA VAL A 37 19.17 6.35 2.37
C VAL A 37 18.37 7.58 1.93
N THR A 38 18.44 7.94 0.64
CA THR A 38 17.79 9.15 0.11
C THR A 38 16.27 9.07 0.22
N TRP A 39 15.62 8.02 -0.31
CA TRP A 39 14.16 7.94 -0.26
C TRP A 39 13.64 7.67 1.15
N ARG A 40 14.41 7.00 2.03
CA ARG A 40 14.07 6.87 3.45
C ARG A 40 14.14 8.21 4.18
N ALA A 41 15.18 9.01 3.94
CA ALA A 41 15.31 10.34 4.51
C ALA A 41 14.18 11.27 4.05
N LEU A 42 13.82 11.22 2.76
CA LEU A 42 12.70 11.97 2.20
C LEU A 42 11.37 11.52 2.83
N ALA A 43 11.14 10.22 2.99
CA ALA A 43 9.94 9.68 3.65
C ALA A 43 9.83 10.13 5.10
N ALA A 44 10.95 10.12 5.85
CA ALA A 44 11.00 10.63 7.22
C ALA A 44 10.72 12.14 7.28
N GLY A 45 11.26 12.91 6.34
CA GLY A 45 10.95 14.33 6.17
C GLY A 45 9.47 14.60 5.93
N ASP A 46 8.82 13.78 5.10
CA ASP A 46 7.37 13.88 4.83
C ASP A 46 6.54 13.65 6.08
N ILE A 47 6.89 12.63 6.88
CA ILE A 47 6.21 12.35 8.14
C ILE A 47 6.34 13.55 9.07
N LYS A 48 7.57 14.05 9.25
CA LYS A 48 7.82 15.22 10.09
C LYS A 48 7.05 16.46 9.62
N SER A 49 6.98 16.68 8.31
CA SER A 49 6.24 17.79 7.72
C SER A 49 4.72 17.64 7.88
N LYS A 50 4.18 16.44 7.63
CA LYS A 50 2.75 16.13 7.73
C LYS A 50 2.20 16.35 9.14
N TYR A 51 3.00 16.02 10.15
CA TYR A 51 2.60 16.12 11.57
C TYR A 51 3.18 17.32 12.30
N ARG A 52 3.81 18.25 11.57
CA ARG A 52 4.31 19.50 12.13
C ARG A 52 3.14 20.31 12.69
N ARG A 53 3.27 20.76 13.94
CA ARG A 53 2.25 21.54 14.66
C ARG A 53 0.97 20.74 15.01
N THR A 54 1.01 19.41 15.01
CA THR A 54 -0.09 18.60 15.57
C THR A 54 0.28 18.14 16.98
N LEU A 55 -0.72 18.11 17.88
CA LEU A 55 -0.51 17.70 19.28
C LEU A 55 -0.16 16.21 19.40
N LEU A 56 -0.83 15.34 18.66
CA LEU A 56 -0.69 13.88 18.77
C LEU A 56 0.21 13.28 17.67
N GLY A 57 0.66 14.09 16.68
CA GLY A 57 1.47 13.55 15.59
C GLY A 57 0.79 12.40 14.85
N PRO A 58 1.55 11.33 14.49
CA PRO A 58 0.99 10.14 13.85
C PRO A 58 -0.07 9.40 14.65
N TRP A 59 -0.10 9.58 15.98
CA TRP A 59 -1.07 8.93 16.87
C TRP A 59 -2.53 9.34 16.61
N TRP A 60 -2.76 10.47 15.89
CA TRP A 60 -4.10 10.83 15.46
C TRP A 60 -4.78 9.72 14.65
N ILE A 61 -4.04 9.11 13.72
CA ILE A 61 -4.57 8.03 12.87
C ILE A 61 -4.87 6.81 13.73
N THR A 62 -3.97 6.49 14.66
CA THR A 62 -4.15 5.38 15.62
C THR A 62 -5.38 5.61 16.49
N ALA A 63 -5.56 6.84 17.01
CA ALA A 63 -6.73 7.21 17.82
C ALA A 63 -8.03 7.10 17.00
N THR A 64 -8.03 7.59 15.77
CA THR A 64 -9.20 7.49 14.87
C THR A 64 -9.55 6.04 14.57
N ASN A 65 -8.56 5.18 14.29
CA ASN A 65 -8.78 3.76 14.06
C ASN A 65 -9.31 3.05 15.31
N ALA A 66 -8.76 3.35 16.49
CA ALA A 66 -9.25 2.80 17.76
C ALA A 66 -10.70 3.21 18.03
N PHE A 67 -11.04 4.48 17.78
CA PHE A 67 -12.40 4.97 17.94
C PHE A 67 -13.36 4.34 16.92
N THR A 68 -12.96 4.20 15.66
CA THR A 68 -13.74 3.49 14.63
C THR A 68 -14.01 2.05 15.04
N ALA A 69 -13.01 1.36 15.58
CA ALA A 69 -13.17 -0.02 16.05
C ALA A 69 -14.13 -0.11 17.23
N LEU A 70 -14.03 0.81 18.17
CA LEU A 70 -14.94 0.84 19.32
C LEU A 70 -16.39 1.01 18.83
N ILE A 71 -16.66 1.97 17.93
CA ILE A 71 -17.99 2.16 17.37
C ILE A 71 -18.45 0.91 16.61
N MET A 72 -17.61 0.36 15.73
CA MET A 72 -17.94 -0.84 14.95
C MET A 72 -18.17 -2.05 15.84
N GLY A 73 -17.37 -2.20 16.90
CA GLY A 73 -17.58 -3.23 17.89
C GLY A 73 -18.94 -3.09 18.61
N LEU A 74 -19.29 -1.86 19.05
CA LEU A 74 -20.59 -1.61 19.67
C LEU A 74 -21.76 -1.91 18.70
N VAL A 75 -21.64 -1.50 17.45
CA VAL A 75 -22.64 -1.80 16.41
C VAL A 75 -22.75 -3.30 16.19
N ALA A 76 -21.63 -3.99 16.00
CA ALA A 76 -21.62 -5.42 15.77
C ALA A 76 -22.17 -6.22 16.97
N GLY A 77 -21.78 -5.85 18.18
CA GLY A 77 -22.27 -6.52 19.39
C GLY A 77 -23.76 -6.29 19.65
N ARG A 78 -24.25 -5.07 19.44
CA ARG A 78 -25.65 -4.71 19.74
C ARG A 78 -26.62 -5.11 18.63
N PHE A 79 -26.26 -4.96 17.38
CA PHE A 79 -27.16 -5.17 16.24
C PHE A 79 -26.94 -6.49 15.50
N LEU A 80 -25.71 -7.01 15.47
CA LEU A 80 -25.40 -8.25 14.76
C LEU A 80 -25.23 -9.44 15.70
N GLY A 81 -25.31 -9.23 17.03
CA GLY A 81 -25.11 -10.29 18.02
C GLY A 81 -23.68 -10.90 17.97
N ALA A 82 -22.71 -10.16 17.42
CA ALA A 82 -21.35 -10.65 17.29
C ALA A 82 -20.66 -10.69 18.67
N ASP A 83 -19.87 -11.74 18.91
CA ASP A 83 -19.01 -11.80 20.08
C ASP A 83 -17.89 -10.79 19.96
N MET A 84 -17.87 -9.82 20.88
CA MET A 84 -16.87 -8.74 20.93
C MET A 84 -15.44 -9.26 21.05
N LYS A 85 -15.24 -10.39 21.72
CA LYS A 85 -13.90 -10.96 21.94
C LYS A 85 -13.26 -11.45 20.64
N THR A 86 -14.07 -11.90 19.70
CA THR A 86 -13.59 -12.40 18.40
C THR A 86 -13.68 -11.33 17.32
N TYR A 87 -14.74 -10.53 17.33
CA TYR A 87 -15.00 -9.53 16.30
C TYR A 87 -14.03 -8.35 16.34
N LEU A 88 -13.80 -7.77 17.53
CA LEU A 88 -13.02 -6.54 17.66
C LEU A 88 -11.54 -6.73 17.28
N PRO A 89 -10.83 -7.81 17.72
CA PRO A 89 -9.49 -8.10 17.24
C PRO A 89 -9.44 -8.32 15.71
N HIS A 90 -10.37 -9.13 15.17
CA HIS A 90 -10.46 -9.38 13.73
C HIS A 90 -10.59 -8.09 12.93
N PHE A 91 -11.54 -7.23 13.32
CA PHE A 91 -11.79 -5.95 12.65
C PHE A 91 -10.57 -5.02 12.70
N MET A 92 -9.98 -4.85 13.90
CA MET A 92 -8.87 -3.91 14.09
C MET A 92 -7.62 -4.33 13.34
N VAL A 93 -7.25 -5.60 13.42
CA VAL A 93 -6.07 -6.10 12.69
C VAL A 93 -6.30 -5.94 11.19
N SER A 94 -7.47 -6.38 10.69
CA SER A 94 -7.81 -6.25 9.27
C SER A 94 -7.83 -4.80 8.80
N MET A 95 -8.44 -3.89 9.59
CA MET A 95 -8.52 -2.46 9.29
C MET A 95 -7.14 -1.79 9.25
N THR A 96 -6.24 -2.18 10.14
CA THR A 96 -4.87 -1.66 10.17
C THR A 96 -4.10 -2.02 8.90
N ILE A 97 -4.20 -3.26 8.45
CA ILE A 97 -3.57 -3.74 7.20
C ILE A 97 -4.22 -3.08 5.99
N TRP A 98 -5.55 -3.03 5.96
CA TRP A 98 -6.32 -2.38 4.90
C TRP A 98 -5.95 -0.91 4.73
N ASN A 99 -5.81 -0.17 5.83
CA ASN A 99 -5.41 1.24 5.78
C ASN A 99 -4.04 1.43 5.11
N PHE A 100 -3.10 0.52 5.32
CA PHE A 100 -1.82 0.57 4.62
C PHE A 100 -1.98 0.36 3.12
N ILE A 101 -2.75 -0.65 2.71
CA ILE A 101 -2.99 -0.97 1.29
C ILE A 101 -3.74 0.19 0.62
N SER A 102 -4.88 0.60 1.18
CA SER A 102 -5.77 1.57 0.56
C SER A 102 -5.18 2.97 0.52
N SER A 103 -4.54 3.45 1.60
CA SER A 103 -3.88 4.76 1.60
C SER A 103 -2.72 4.80 0.62
N SER A 104 -1.93 3.73 0.51
CA SER A 104 -0.83 3.68 -0.46
C SER A 104 -1.32 3.73 -1.90
N LEU A 105 -2.37 2.98 -2.25
CA LEU A 105 -2.94 3.00 -3.60
C LEU A 105 -3.64 4.32 -3.93
N ASN A 106 -4.37 4.92 -2.97
CA ASN A 106 -4.96 6.25 -3.16
C ASN A 106 -3.90 7.34 -3.35
N GLU A 107 -2.86 7.36 -2.53
CA GLU A 107 -1.78 8.34 -2.66
C GLU A 107 -0.92 8.11 -3.91
N ALA A 108 -0.79 6.87 -4.38
CA ALA A 108 -0.11 6.53 -5.62
C ALA A 108 -0.71 7.29 -6.81
N CYS A 109 -2.04 7.49 -6.83
CA CYS A 109 -2.73 8.24 -7.88
C CYS A 109 -2.15 9.63 -8.11
N TYR A 110 -1.66 10.27 -7.06
CA TYR A 110 -1.15 11.64 -7.09
C TYR A 110 0.38 11.72 -7.02
N THR A 111 1.07 10.62 -6.75
CA THR A 111 2.51 10.63 -6.45
C THR A 111 3.35 11.19 -7.61
N MET A 112 3.15 10.70 -8.83
CA MET A 112 3.90 11.19 -10.01
C MET A 112 3.46 12.60 -10.41
N ILE A 113 2.18 12.92 -10.25
CA ILE A 113 1.61 14.24 -10.55
C ILE A 113 2.25 15.30 -9.66
N ASN A 114 2.29 15.04 -8.34
CA ASN A 114 2.86 15.96 -7.36
C ASN A 114 4.39 16.04 -7.42
N ALA A 115 5.03 15.01 -7.92
CA ALA A 115 6.49 14.96 -8.07
C ALA A 115 6.97 15.59 -9.40
N GLY A 116 6.07 16.00 -10.31
CA GLY A 116 6.43 16.45 -11.66
C GLY A 116 7.48 17.57 -11.70
N GLY A 117 7.35 18.57 -10.83
CA GLY A 117 8.35 19.63 -10.70
C GLY A 117 9.73 19.12 -10.26
N MET A 118 9.78 18.15 -9.34
CA MET A 118 11.02 17.56 -8.87
C MET A 118 11.63 16.60 -9.90
N ILE A 119 10.79 15.83 -10.60
CA ILE A 119 11.24 14.94 -11.68
C ILE A 119 11.90 15.73 -12.81
N LYS A 120 11.37 16.94 -13.12
CA LYS A 120 11.94 17.83 -14.15
C LYS A 120 13.19 18.56 -13.68
N ALA A 121 13.29 18.91 -12.41
CA ALA A 121 14.40 19.71 -11.86
C ALA A 121 15.62 18.88 -11.46
N VAL A 122 15.41 17.62 -11.06
CA VAL A 122 16.47 16.75 -10.53
C VAL A 122 16.47 15.45 -11.32
N ASP A 123 17.64 15.02 -11.79
CA ASP A 123 17.81 13.72 -12.48
C ASP A 123 17.66 12.56 -11.46
N MET A 124 16.41 12.28 -11.09
CA MET A 124 16.05 11.26 -10.12
C MET A 124 14.99 10.31 -10.73
N PRO A 125 15.22 8.98 -10.68
CA PRO A 125 14.28 8.02 -11.22
C PRO A 125 12.87 8.19 -10.61
N PRO A 126 11.79 8.19 -11.40
CA PRO A 126 10.43 8.35 -10.91
C PRO A 126 10.02 7.33 -9.85
N LEU A 127 10.59 6.11 -9.89
CA LEU A 127 10.34 5.06 -8.90
C LEU A 127 10.71 5.47 -7.47
N ILE A 128 11.68 6.36 -7.28
CA ILE A 128 12.08 6.84 -5.95
C ILE A 128 10.92 7.55 -5.25
N HIS A 129 10.10 8.29 -5.99
CA HIS A 129 8.95 8.99 -5.42
C HIS A 129 7.87 8.02 -4.93
N VAL A 130 7.64 6.91 -5.66
CA VAL A 130 6.71 5.85 -5.21
C VAL A 130 7.28 5.14 -3.99
N MET A 131 8.56 4.78 -3.98
CA MET A 131 9.21 4.15 -2.82
C MET A 131 9.14 5.05 -1.58
N ARG A 132 9.41 6.35 -1.73
CA ARG A 132 9.27 7.37 -0.68
C ARG A 132 7.85 7.36 -0.08
N MET A 133 6.82 7.36 -0.94
CA MET A 133 5.41 7.35 -0.53
C MET A 133 5.03 6.05 0.19
N VAL A 134 5.35 4.89 -0.38
CA VAL A 134 5.04 3.59 0.22
C VAL A 134 5.77 3.42 1.55
N GLN A 135 7.05 3.80 1.64
CA GLN A 135 7.81 3.74 2.89
C GLN A 135 7.20 4.63 3.98
N ARG A 136 6.79 5.85 3.63
CA ARG A 136 6.08 6.73 4.57
C ARG A 136 4.81 6.06 5.10
N ASN A 137 3.99 5.49 4.23
CA ASN A 137 2.75 4.82 4.61
C ASN A 137 3.02 3.54 5.42
N PHE A 138 4.11 2.84 5.14
CA PHE A 138 4.53 1.70 5.95
C PHE A 138 4.93 2.11 7.38
N VAL A 139 5.66 3.21 7.54
CA VAL A 139 5.97 3.75 8.88
C VAL A 139 4.70 4.15 9.62
N ILE A 140 3.74 4.79 8.94
CA ILE A 140 2.43 5.13 9.51
C ILE A 140 1.67 3.84 9.91
N PHE A 141 1.71 2.80 9.08
CA PHE A 141 1.15 1.49 9.40
C PHE A 141 1.76 0.91 10.69
N LEU A 142 3.08 0.97 10.86
CA LEU A 142 3.74 0.49 12.08
C LEU A 142 3.27 1.25 13.33
N HIS A 143 3.03 2.56 13.24
CA HIS A 143 2.44 3.33 14.34
C HIS A 143 1.00 2.88 14.62
N ASN A 144 0.19 2.64 13.57
CA ASN A 144 -1.17 2.14 13.72
C ASN A 144 -1.21 0.73 14.32
N ALA A 145 -0.23 -0.11 13.98
CA ALA A 145 -0.12 -1.46 14.52
C ALA A 145 0.11 -1.47 16.05
N ALA A 146 0.56 -0.36 16.64
CA ALA A 146 0.70 -0.24 18.10
C ALA A 146 -0.64 -0.34 18.84
N VAL A 147 -1.78 -0.20 18.17
CA VAL A 147 -3.11 -0.44 18.76
C VAL A 147 -3.37 -1.93 18.99
N ILE A 148 -2.74 -2.82 18.23
CA ILE A 148 -2.97 -4.27 18.30
C ILE A 148 -2.60 -4.84 19.70
N PRO A 149 -1.41 -4.56 20.26
CA PRO A 149 -1.10 -4.94 21.64
C PRO A 149 -2.07 -4.38 22.68
N LEU A 150 -2.57 -3.15 22.50
CA LEU A 150 -3.53 -2.55 23.41
C LEU A 150 -4.86 -3.32 23.41
N ILE A 151 -5.33 -3.75 22.24
CA ILE A 151 -6.54 -4.57 22.16
C ILE A 151 -6.29 -5.98 22.73
N TRP A 152 -5.12 -6.54 22.47
CA TRP A 152 -4.74 -7.83 23.04
C TRP A 152 -4.76 -7.84 24.58
N LEU A 153 -4.39 -6.75 25.24
CA LEU A 153 -4.48 -6.61 26.69
C LEU A 153 -5.93 -6.64 27.20
N VAL A 154 -6.89 -6.15 26.41
CA VAL A 154 -8.33 -6.11 26.78
C VAL A 154 -9.03 -7.41 26.39
N TYR A 155 -8.72 -7.94 25.22
CA TYR A 155 -9.28 -9.16 24.65
C TYR A 155 -8.14 -10.10 24.22
N PRO A 156 -7.53 -10.84 25.16
CA PRO A 156 -6.40 -11.70 24.85
C PRO A 156 -6.82 -12.87 23.95
N TRP A 157 -6.03 -13.10 22.91
CA TRP A 157 -6.12 -14.27 22.05
C TRP A 157 -4.80 -15.05 22.07
N PRO A 158 -4.81 -16.35 21.73
CA PRO A 158 -3.60 -17.16 21.76
C PRO A 158 -2.58 -16.66 20.73
N VAL A 159 -1.36 -16.43 21.18
CA VAL A 159 -0.21 -16.11 20.34
C VAL A 159 0.68 -17.35 20.28
N GLY A 160 0.96 -17.87 19.10
CA GLY A 160 1.72 -19.10 18.90
C GLY A 160 2.89 -18.93 17.93
N LEU A 161 3.54 -20.05 17.59
CA LEU A 161 4.64 -20.08 16.62
C LEU A 161 4.22 -19.54 15.23
N GLN A 162 2.93 -19.56 14.91
CA GLN A 162 2.37 -19.02 13.68
C GLN A 162 2.67 -17.52 13.51
N SER A 163 2.82 -16.78 14.62
CA SER A 163 3.18 -15.37 14.59
C SER A 163 4.56 -15.10 13.94
N LEU A 164 5.45 -16.10 13.91
CA LEU A 164 6.73 -16.01 13.20
C LEU A 164 6.56 -15.90 11.66
N LEU A 165 5.38 -16.24 11.14
CA LEU A 165 5.06 -16.07 9.70
C LEU A 165 4.73 -14.62 9.33
N LEU A 166 4.42 -13.76 10.33
CA LEU A 166 4.04 -12.37 10.11
C LEU A 166 5.06 -11.55 9.29
N PRO A 167 6.39 -11.60 9.54
CA PRO A 167 7.36 -10.86 8.74
C PRO A 167 7.32 -11.22 7.26
N PHE A 168 7.11 -12.50 6.93
CA PHE A 168 6.99 -12.98 5.55
C PHE A 168 5.69 -12.47 4.90
N GLY A 169 4.57 -12.54 5.63
CA GLY A 169 3.29 -11.96 5.19
C GLY A 169 3.41 -10.46 4.91
N LEU A 170 4.00 -9.71 5.83
CA LEU A 170 4.22 -8.27 5.67
C LEU A 170 5.14 -7.94 4.49
N LEU A 171 6.15 -8.76 4.22
CA LEU A 171 7.03 -8.60 3.06
C LEU A 171 6.26 -8.75 1.76
N ILE A 172 5.39 -9.76 1.64
CA ILE A 172 4.56 -9.98 0.45
C ILE A 172 3.55 -8.84 0.27
N VAL A 173 2.89 -8.40 1.35
CA VAL A 173 1.98 -7.25 1.29
C VAL A 173 2.71 -5.98 0.88
N TYR A 174 3.87 -5.69 1.48
CA TYR A 174 4.69 -4.53 1.11
C TYR A 174 5.10 -4.58 -0.37
N ALA A 175 5.56 -5.73 -0.84
CA ALA A 175 5.92 -5.93 -2.23
C ALA A 175 4.73 -5.70 -3.18
N SER A 176 3.56 -6.28 -2.86
CA SER A 176 2.32 -6.09 -3.62
C SER A 176 1.90 -4.62 -3.71
N VAL A 177 2.00 -3.91 -2.58
CA VAL A 177 1.68 -2.47 -2.50
C VAL A 177 2.67 -1.65 -3.33
N VAL A 178 3.97 -1.97 -3.31
CA VAL A 178 4.96 -1.28 -4.16
C VAL A 178 4.64 -1.47 -5.63
N GLY A 179 4.46 -2.73 -6.08
CA GLY A 179 4.14 -3.03 -7.47
C GLY A 179 2.85 -2.36 -7.94
N GLY A 180 1.78 -2.50 -7.15
CA GLY A 180 0.49 -1.88 -7.43
C GLY A 180 0.55 -0.35 -7.45
N SER A 181 1.29 0.27 -6.52
CA SER A 181 1.46 1.73 -6.46
C SER A 181 2.20 2.28 -7.68
N VAL A 182 3.21 1.57 -8.20
CA VAL A 182 3.87 1.99 -9.45
C VAL A 182 2.90 1.95 -10.62
N VAL A 183 2.15 0.86 -10.78
CA VAL A 183 1.16 0.72 -11.85
C VAL A 183 0.11 1.84 -11.78
N VAL A 184 -0.48 2.03 -10.60
CA VAL A 184 -1.51 3.06 -10.38
C VAL A 184 -0.97 4.45 -10.66
N SER A 185 0.22 4.79 -10.15
CA SER A 185 0.81 6.13 -10.35
C SER A 185 1.10 6.42 -11.82
N MET A 186 1.55 5.41 -12.58
CA MET A 186 1.81 5.54 -14.03
C MET A 186 0.54 5.72 -14.85
N ILE A 187 -0.55 5.05 -14.45
CA ILE A 187 -1.86 5.20 -15.11
C ILE A 187 -2.45 6.58 -14.80
N CYS A 188 -2.42 7.00 -13.52
CA CYS A 188 -3.02 8.26 -13.08
C CYS A 188 -2.29 9.50 -13.57
N VAL A 189 -0.96 9.45 -13.79
CA VAL A 189 -0.24 10.58 -14.37
C VAL A 189 -0.68 10.83 -15.81
N ARG A 190 -1.11 9.80 -16.55
CA ARG A 190 -1.63 9.92 -17.91
C ARG A 190 -3.12 10.25 -17.94
N TYR A 191 -3.92 9.60 -17.11
CA TYR A 191 -5.37 9.71 -17.10
C TYR A 191 -5.86 10.34 -15.80
N ARG A 192 -6.28 11.59 -15.85
CA ARG A 192 -6.65 12.41 -14.68
C ARG A 192 -8.02 12.07 -14.09
N ASP A 193 -8.80 11.23 -14.73
CA ASP A 193 -10.10 10.72 -14.30
C ASP A 193 -10.00 9.40 -13.51
N VAL A 194 -8.84 8.74 -13.52
CA VAL A 194 -8.61 7.47 -12.80
C VAL A 194 -8.59 7.61 -11.27
N PRO A 195 -8.04 8.69 -10.65
CA PRO A 195 -8.03 8.82 -9.19
C PRO A 195 -9.41 8.69 -8.50
N PRO A 196 -10.49 9.35 -8.95
CA PRO A 196 -11.82 9.14 -8.36
C PRO A 196 -12.34 7.71 -8.54
N LEU A 197 -12.05 7.08 -9.69
CA LEU A 197 -12.41 5.69 -9.95
C LEU A 197 -11.67 4.74 -8.99
N MET A 198 -10.38 4.98 -8.74
CA MET A 198 -9.59 4.20 -7.79
C MET A 198 -10.15 4.32 -6.36
N ALA A 199 -10.52 5.53 -5.93
CA ALA A 199 -11.13 5.74 -4.61
C ALA A 199 -12.42 4.93 -4.46
N SER A 200 -13.29 4.95 -5.48
CA SER A 200 -14.54 4.16 -5.52
C SER A 200 -14.27 2.66 -5.51
N LEU A 201 -13.29 2.20 -6.30
CA LEU A 201 -12.89 0.79 -6.34
C LEU A 201 -12.38 0.31 -4.98
N LEU A 202 -11.53 1.09 -4.33
CA LEU A 202 -11.04 0.75 -2.99
C LEU A 202 -12.17 0.72 -1.95
N GLN A 203 -13.15 1.61 -2.05
CA GLN A 203 -14.31 1.58 -1.18
C GLN A 203 -15.15 0.31 -1.40
N LEU A 204 -15.37 -0.11 -2.65
CA LEU A 204 -16.06 -1.39 -2.94
C LEU A 204 -15.26 -2.59 -2.41
N LEU A 205 -13.94 -2.61 -2.64
CA LEU A 205 -13.05 -3.67 -2.14
C LEU A 205 -13.08 -3.76 -0.61
N PHE A 206 -13.21 -2.64 0.10
CA PHE A 206 -13.35 -2.63 1.56
C PHE A 206 -14.56 -3.43 2.03
N PHE A 207 -15.71 -3.25 1.40
CA PHE A 207 -16.95 -3.96 1.77
C PHE A 207 -16.93 -5.44 1.36
N VAL A 208 -16.33 -5.75 0.23
CA VAL A 208 -16.24 -7.13 -0.28
C VAL A 208 -15.15 -7.92 0.45
N SER A 209 -14.15 -7.26 1.03
CA SER A 209 -13.07 -7.91 1.78
C SER A 209 -13.52 -8.28 3.21
N PRO A 210 -13.00 -9.38 3.77
CA PRO A 210 -13.35 -9.84 5.11
C PRO A 210 -12.68 -8.95 6.19
N ILE A 211 -13.10 -7.69 6.24
CA ILE A 211 -12.65 -6.67 7.21
C ILE A 211 -13.75 -6.44 8.23
N ILE A 212 -14.96 -6.08 7.76
CA ILE A 212 -16.13 -5.79 8.59
C ILE A 212 -16.83 -7.07 9.03
N TRP A 213 -16.71 -8.14 8.26
CA TRP A 213 -17.34 -9.41 8.48
C TRP A 213 -16.35 -10.55 8.59
N VAL A 214 -16.72 -11.59 9.31
CA VAL A 214 -15.88 -12.79 9.48
C VAL A 214 -16.38 -13.87 8.51
N PRO A 215 -15.50 -14.50 7.70
CA PRO A 215 -15.90 -15.48 6.69
C PRO A 215 -16.78 -16.61 7.21
N SER A 216 -16.51 -17.09 8.43
CA SER A 216 -17.30 -18.18 9.06
C SER A 216 -18.73 -17.79 9.42
N GLN A 217 -19.09 -16.51 9.42
CA GLN A 217 -20.42 -16.01 9.79
C GLN A 217 -21.36 -15.85 8.59
N ILE A 218 -20.85 -15.88 7.36
CA ILE A 218 -21.63 -15.65 6.14
C ILE A 218 -21.68 -16.93 5.31
N LYS A 219 -22.89 -17.48 5.13
CA LYS A 219 -23.11 -18.62 4.21
C LYS A 219 -22.75 -18.20 2.78
N GLY A 220 -21.85 -18.92 2.11
CA GLY A 220 -21.36 -18.58 0.78
C GLY A 220 -20.33 -17.46 0.73
N GLY A 221 -19.86 -16.98 1.88
CA GLY A 221 -18.78 -15.99 1.98
C GLY A 221 -17.42 -16.47 1.45
N GLU A 222 -17.25 -17.77 1.31
CA GLU A 222 -16.03 -18.42 0.80
C GLU A 222 -15.69 -17.94 -0.62
N LEU A 223 -16.69 -17.84 -1.51
CA LEU A 223 -16.48 -17.36 -2.86
C LEU A 223 -15.96 -15.93 -2.93
N PHE A 224 -16.44 -15.05 -2.05
CA PHE A 224 -15.96 -13.67 -1.96
C PHE A 224 -14.52 -13.59 -1.46
N VAL A 225 -14.10 -14.51 -0.59
CA VAL A 225 -12.72 -14.61 -0.11
C VAL A 225 -11.81 -15.16 -1.21
N GLU A 226 -12.25 -16.20 -1.92
CA GLU A 226 -11.47 -16.86 -2.97
C GLU A 226 -11.23 -15.97 -4.21
N LEU A 227 -12.18 -15.13 -4.57
CA LEU A 227 -12.07 -14.22 -5.72
C LEU A 227 -11.39 -12.88 -5.38
N ASN A 228 -11.21 -12.59 -4.09
CA ASN A 228 -10.72 -11.29 -3.65
C ASN A 228 -9.21 -11.29 -3.38
N PRO A 229 -8.40 -10.60 -4.21
CA PRO A 229 -6.96 -10.53 -4.00
C PRO A 229 -6.56 -9.90 -2.65
N VAL A 230 -7.37 -8.97 -2.13
CA VAL A 230 -7.12 -8.33 -0.84
C VAL A 230 -7.36 -9.30 0.31
N ALA A 231 -8.33 -10.21 0.20
CA ALA A 231 -8.61 -11.20 1.24
C ALA A 231 -7.39 -12.10 1.52
N TYR A 232 -6.66 -12.48 0.47
CA TYR A 232 -5.41 -13.25 0.63
C TYR A 232 -4.34 -12.45 1.36
N LEU A 233 -4.12 -11.17 0.99
CA LEU A 233 -3.13 -10.31 1.64
C LEU A 233 -3.49 -10.06 3.11
N LEU A 234 -4.79 -9.92 3.42
CA LEU A 234 -5.26 -9.81 4.81
C LEU A 234 -5.01 -11.09 5.59
N ALA A 235 -5.32 -12.26 5.01
CA ALA A 235 -5.19 -13.54 5.69
C ALA A 235 -3.74 -13.84 6.10
N ILE A 236 -2.76 -13.68 5.20
CA ILE A 236 -1.34 -13.99 5.50
C ILE A 236 -0.71 -13.07 6.55
N THR A 237 -1.36 -11.95 6.89
CA THR A 237 -0.88 -11.01 7.91
C THR A 237 -1.74 -11.02 9.16
N ARG A 238 -3.07 -11.03 9.01
CA ARG A 238 -4.01 -11.05 10.13
C ARG A 238 -3.94 -12.35 10.91
N ASP A 239 -4.02 -13.49 10.22
CA ASP A 239 -4.13 -14.79 10.87
C ASP A 239 -2.92 -15.11 11.77
N PRO A 240 -1.64 -14.87 11.35
CA PRO A 240 -0.49 -15.00 12.24
C PRO A 240 -0.53 -14.08 13.46
N ILE A 241 -1.05 -12.85 13.33
CA ILE A 241 -1.21 -11.94 14.49
C ILE A 241 -2.22 -12.54 15.47
N MET A 242 -3.29 -13.16 14.97
CA MET A 242 -4.33 -13.79 15.78
C MET A 242 -3.97 -15.22 16.23
N GLY A 243 -2.72 -15.67 16.02
CA GLY A 243 -2.25 -17.01 16.41
C GLY A 243 -2.83 -18.15 15.56
N ILE A 244 -3.33 -17.85 14.37
CA ILE A 244 -3.90 -18.79 13.42
C ILE A 244 -2.90 -19.02 12.27
N ALA A 245 -2.69 -20.26 11.84
CA ALA A 245 -1.89 -20.54 10.66
C ALA A 245 -2.68 -20.21 9.39
N PRO A 246 -2.18 -19.33 8.50
CA PRO A 246 -2.84 -19.05 7.23
C PRO A 246 -2.89 -20.31 6.34
N HIS A 247 -4.00 -20.49 5.64
CA HIS A 247 -4.14 -21.57 4.67
C HIS A 247 -3.10 -21.46 3.55
N LEU A 248 -2.65 -22.60 3.00
CA LEU A 248 -1.70 -22.62 1.89
C LEU A 248 -2.22 -21.87 0.66
N GLN A 249 -3.53 -21.92 0.42
CA GLN A 249 -4.21 -21.14 -0.63
C GLN A 249 -4.02 -19.63 -0.45
N SER A 250 -4.06 -19.13 0.79
CA SER A 250 -3.84 -17.70 1.08
C SER A 250 -2.41 -17.27 0.75
N TRP A 251 -1.43 -18.10 1.01
CA TRP A 251 -0.04 -17.86 0.60
C TRP A 251 0.11 -17.86 -0.91
N GLY A 252 -0.45 -18.89 -1.60
CA GLY A 252 -0.43 -18.98 -3.07
C GLY A 252 -1.11 -17.79 -3.72
N GLY A 253 -2.30 -17.40 -3.24
CA GLY A 253 -3.03 -16.24 -3.72
C GLY A 253 -2.27 -14.93 -3.52
N SER A 254 -1.67 -14.72 -2.34
CA SER A 254 -0.88 -13.53 -2.05
C SER A 254 0.38 -13.41 -2.89
N ILE A 255 1.09 -14.51 -3.09
CA ILE A 255 2.27 -14.57 -3.99
C ILE A 255 1.83 -14.29 -5.43
N GLY A 256 0.67 -14.85 -5.85
CA GLY A 256 0.07 -14.55 -7.15
C GLY A 256 -0.23 -13.07 -7.34
N VAL A 257 -0.83 -12.42 -6.33
CA VAL A 257 -1.10 -10.97 -6.35
C VAL A 257 0.20 -10.17 -6.47
N ALA A 258 1.22 -10.52 -5.68
CA ALA A 258 2.52 -9.87 -5.76
C ALA A 258 3.16 -10.06 -7.14
N ALA A 259 3.13 -11.28 -7.68
CA ALA A 259 3.69 -11.59 -9.00
C ALA A 259 2.98 -10.80 -10.11
N VAL A 260 1.65 -10.75 -10.11
CA VAL A 260 0.86 -9.95 -11.06
C VAL A 260 1.19 -8.47 -10.95
N ALA A 261 1.28 -7.93 -9.73
CA ALA A 261 1.64 -6.54 -9.49
C ALA A 261 3.05 -6.21 -10.03
N PHE A 262 4.04 -7.10 -9.83
CA PHE A 262 5.40 -6.89 -10.36
C PHE A 262 5.49 -7.05 -11.88
N VAL A 263 4.78 -8.01 -12.47
CA VAL A 263 4.73 -8.18 -13.93
C VAL A 263 4.07 -6.95 -14.57
N ALA A 264 2.94 -6.50 -14.01
CA ALA A 264 2.27 -5.29 -14.48
C ALA A 264 3.17 -4.05 -14.31
N MET A 265 3.85 -3.92 -13.16
CA MET A 265 4.84 -2.86 -12.92
C MET A 265 5.94 -2.89 -13.97
N ALA A 266 6.56 -4.04 -14.21
CA ALA A 266 7.62 -4.18 -15.21
C ALA A 266 7.13 -3.80 -16.61
N TYR A 267 5.95 -4.28 -17.00
CA TYR A 267 5.36 -3.96 -18.30
C TYR A 267 5.04 -2.46 -18.45
N VAL A 268 4.32 -1.88 -17.50
CA VAL A 268 3.91 -0.47 -17.57
C VAL A 268 5.12 0.46 -17.46
N TYR A 269 6.05 0.16 -16.55
CA TYR A 269 7.23 0.97 -16.36
C TYR A 269 8.15 0.96 -17.58
N THR A 270 8.46 -0.21 -18.12
CA THR A 270 9.31 -0.33 -19.33
C THR A 270 8.70 0.36 -20.54
N ARG A 271 7.36 0.35 -20.66
CA ARG A 271 6.65 0.94 -21.79
C ARG A 271 6.51 2.45 -21.72
N TYR A 272 6.40 3.03 -20.49
CA TYR A 272 5.94 4.41 -20.34
C TYR A 272 6.88 5.30 -19.49
N HIS A 273 7.96 4.78 -18.90
CA HIS A 273 8.83 5.56 -17.98
C HIS A 273 9.37 6.85 -18.61
N SER A 274 9.76 6.83 -19.89
CA SER A 274 10.27 8.02 -20.60
C SER A 274 9.20 9.11 -20.80
N ARG A 275 7.92 8.73 -20.78
CA ARG A 275 6.80 9.65 -21.01
C ARG A 275 6.28 10.30 -19.72
N VAL A 276 6.66 9.81 -18.56
CA VAL A 276 6.22 10.35 -17.26
C VAL A 276 6.58 11.83 -17.13
N VAL A 277 7.76 12.23 -17.59
CA VAL A 277 8.25 13.62 -17.57
C VAL A 277 7.33 14.57 -18.34
N TYR A 278 6.72 14.09 -19.43
CA TYR A 278 5.79 14.89 -20.23
C TYR A 278 4.37 14.94 -19.66
N TRP A 279 3.96 13.89 -18.92
CA TRP A 279 2.61 13.78 -18.37
C TRP A 279 2.47 14.38 -16.96
N SER A 280 3.60 14.54 -16.23
CA SER A 280 3.66 15.05 -14.86
C SER A 280 3.60 16.59 -14.73
#